data_ea7d198cc2382e82d9c4b3a6b7f46cc9
#
_entry.id   ea7d198cc2382e82d9c4b3a6b7f46cc9
#
_cell.length_a   1.000
_cell.length_b   1.000
_cell.length_c   1.000
_cell.angle_alpha   90.00
_cell.angle_beta   90.00
_cell.angle_gamma   90.00
#
_symmetry.space_group_name_H-M   'P 1'
#
loop_
_entity.id
_entity.type
_entity.pdbx_description
1 polymer ?
#
loop_
_entity_poly.entity_id
_entity_poly.type
_entity_poly.pdbx_seq_one_letter_code
_entity_poly.pdbx_strand_id
1 'polypeptide(L)'
;MGEKESGDAGEAQRERILRAAALVMAERGFDAARMRDVARGAGVSIGLLQHYFDTRDLLFREAFEWSIGELIARWRKGASAEPDPWRRFELLVRELADDPDLQRRCATWTEFCASAARRPELRDGVRRAHQDWRELVLGIAESGVAAGKFVPVVPTDVAVRSVLAAVDGCDMAVASGSGMGAEGYAAVILATARSVLGVRD
;
A
#
# COMPACT_ATOMS: atom_id res chain seq x y z
N MET A 1 -25.34 8.99 24.75
CA MET A 1 -25.41 9.19 23.30
C MET A 1 -24.35 10.19 22.83
N GLY A 2 -24.06 11.26 23.58
CA GLY A 2 -23.10 12.30 23.17
C GLY A 2 -21.61 11.94 23.11
N GLU A 3 -21.10 11.00 23.91
CA GLU A 3 -19.67 10.63 23.90
C GLU A 3 -19.26 9.81 22.68
N LYS A 4 -20.16 8.99 22.13
CA LYS A 4 -19.92 8.19 20.93
C LYS A 4 -19.90 9.05 19.67
N GLU A 5 -20.75 10.07 19.58
CA GLU A 5 -20.78 11.03 18.45
C GLU A 5 -19.56 11.95 18.44
N SER A 6 -19.01 12.32 19.61
CA SER A 6 -17.79 13.12 19.72
C SER A 6 -16.53 12.33 19.32
N GLY A 7 -16.47 11.04 19.65
CA GLY A 7 -15.38 10.14 19.23
C GLY A 7 -15.37 9.93 17.72
N ASP A 8 -16.52 9.70 17.12
CA ASP A 8 -16.70 9.47 15.68
C ASP A 8 -16.31 10.72 14.85
N ALA A 9 -16.68 11.91 15.32
CA ALA A 9 -16.30 13.18 14.69
C ALA A 9 -14.78 13.45 14.78
N GLY A 10 -14.14 13.09 15.90
CA GLY A 10 -12.70 13.19 16.10
C GLY A 10 -11.92 12.24 15.19
N GLU A 11 -12.40 11.01 15.03
CA GLU A 11 -11.82 10.00 14.14
C GLU A 11 -11.91 10.44 12.66
N ALA A 12 -13.08 10.87 12.22
CA ALA A 12 -13.28 11.40 10.87
C ALA A 12 -12.39 12.62 10.57
N GLN A 13 -12.17 13.48 11.57
CA GLN A 13 -11.26 14.62 11.45
C GLN A 13 -9.81 14.18 11.30
N ARG A 14 -9.37 13.21 12.13
CA ARG A 14 -8.03 12.64 12.08
C ARG A 14 -7.76 11.99 10.73
N GLU A 15 -8.69 11.19 10.23
CA GLU A 15 -8.61 10.54 8.92
C GLU A 15 -8.50 11.58 7.78
N ARG A 16 -9.25 12.67 7.84
CA ARG A 16 -9.17 13.77 6.86
C ARG A 16 -7.77 14.40 6.84
N ILE A 17 -7.14 14.56 8.01
CA ILE A 17 -5.77 15.07 8.13
C ILE A 17 -4.77 14.06 7.54
N LEU A 18 -4.88 12.76 7.85
CA LEU A 18 -4.00 11.72 7.33
C LEU A 18 -4.08 11.61 5.80
N ARG A 19 -5.29 11.69 5.25
CA ARG A 19 -5.50 11.73 3.80
C ARG A 19 -4.81 12.93 3.14
N ALA A 20 -4.96 14.12 3.71
CA ALA A 20 -4.28 15.31 3.21
C ALA A 20 -2.76 15.21 3.34
N ALA A 21 -2.26 14.61 4.41
CA ALA A 21 -0.83 14.38 4.61
C ALA A 21 -0.25 13.39 3.58
N ALA A 22 -0.97 12.30 3.29
CA ALA A 22 -0.59 11.35 2.25
C ALA A 22 -0.49 12.02 0.87
N LEU A 23 -1.46 12.88 0.51
CA LEU A 23 -1.43 13.64 -0.74
C LEU A 23 -0.26 14.60 -0.82
N VAL A 24 -0.01 15.38 0.25
CA VAL A 24 1.12 16.33 0.30
C VAL A 24 2.47 15.59 0.19
N MET A 25 2.57 14.42 0.83
CA MET A 25 3.77 13.59 0.75
C MET A 25 3.97 13.02 -0.66
N ALA A 26 2.91 12.57 -1.32
CA ALA A 26 2.95 12.07 -2.70
C ALA A 26 3.39 13.16 -3.70
N GLU A 27 2.95 14.41 -3.49
CA GLU A 27 3.27 15.55 -4.37
C GLU A 27 4.69 16.10 -4.18
N ARG A 28 5.21 16.10 -2.94
CA ARG A 28 6.41 16.84 -2.56
C ARG A 28 7.56 15.98 -2.05
N GLY A 29 7.31 14.69 -1.87
CA GLY A 29 8.23 13.81 -1.17
C GLY A 29 8.24 14.04 0.34
N PHE A 30 8.80 13.07 1.07
CA PHE A 30 8.83 13.10 2.55
C PHE A 30 9.57 14.32 3.09
N ASP A 31 10.70 14.72 2.49
CA ASP A 31 11.56 15.78 3.01
C ASP A 31 10.99 17.19 2.82
N ALA A 32 10.33 17.45 1.70
CA ALA A 32 9.77 18.77 1.37
C ALA A 32 8.36 18.99 1.89
N ALA A 33 7.63 17.94 2.27
CA ALA A 33 6.27 18.03 2.82
C ALA A 33 6.27 18.78 4.17
N ARG A 34 5.35 19.71 4.35
CA ARG A 34 5.26 20.56 5.56
C ARG A 34 3.87 20.50 6.21
N MET A 35 3.82 20.55 7.53
CA MET A 35 2.56 20.53 8.30
C MET A 35 1.58 21.63 7.87
N ARG A 36 2.06 22.82 7.51
CA ARG A 36 1.19 23.91 7.01
C ARG A 36 0.50 23.58 5.69
N ASP A 37 1.14 22.79 4.84
CA ASP A 37 0.54 22.39 3.56
C ASP A 37 -0.55 21.34 3.81
N VAL A 38 -0.32 20.44 4.77
CA VAL A 38 -1.33 19.46 5.24
C VAL A 38 -2.51 20.17 5.88
N ALA A 39 -2.27 21.14 6.78
CA ALA A 39 -3.35 21.91 7.42
C ALA A 39 -4.25 22.60 6.38
N ARG A 40 -3.63 23.19 5.35
CA ARG A 40 -4.34 23.80 4.21
C ARG A 40 -5.14 22.76 3.43
N GLY A 41 -4.54 21.63 3.08
CA GLY A 41 -5.19 20.54 2.33
C GLY A 41 -6.33 19.88 3.08
N ALA A 42 -6.23 19.77 4.41
CA ALA A 42 -7.25 19.22 5.29
C ALA A 42 -8.34 20.24 5.67
N GLY A 43 -8.17 21.54 5.34
CA GLY A 43 -9.09 22.61 5.75
C GLY A 43 -9.14 22.81 7.28
N VAL A 44 -7.98 22.70 7.96
CA VAL A 44 -7.86 22.86 9.42
C VAL A 44 -6.85 23.93 9.79
N SER A 45 -6.94 24.44 11.03
CA SER A 45 -5.88 25.29 11.57
C SER A 45 -4.63 24.47 11.88
N ILE A 46 -3.46 25.12 11.84
CA ILE A 46 -2.21 24.48 12.25
C ILE A 46 -2.24 24.03 13.72
N GLY A 47 -2.91 24.79 14.59
CA GLY A 47 -3.09 24.43 16.00
C GLY A 47 -3.93 23.17 16.19
N LEU A 48 -5.01 23.01 15.41
CA LEU A 48 -5.81 21.77 15.44
C LEU A 48 -4.99 20.58 14.92
N LEU A 49 -4.21 20.76 13.85
CA LEU A 49 -3.35 19.70 13.35
C LEU A 49 -2.30 19.28 14.39
N GLN A 50 -1.67 20.23 15.09
CA GLN A 50 -0.72 19.97 16.16
C GLN A 50 -1.35 19.31 17.39
N HIS A 51 -2.66 19.49 17.62
CA HIS A 51 -3.39 18.77 18.65
C HIS A 51 -3.48 17.27 18.36
N TYR A 52 -3.58 16.87 17.08
CA TYR A 52 -3.61 15.46 16.66
C TYR A 52 -2.23 14.85 16.49
N PHE A 53 -1.24 15.64 16.09
CA PHE A 53 0.10 15.15 15.73
C PHE A 53 1.18 16.09 16.26
N ASP A 54 1.89 15.63 17.30
CA ASP A 54 2.91 16.45 17.99
C ASP A 54 4.07 16.83 17.07
N THR A 55 4.44 15.95 16.12
CA THR A 55 5.56 16.19 15.23
C THR A 55 5.20 15.93 13.77
N ARG A 56 5.96 16.59 12.88
CA ARG A 56 5.86 16.37 11.45
C ARG A 56 6.10 14.90 11.06
N ASP A 57 7.12 14.30 11.61
CA ASP A 57 7.54 12.94 11.26
C ASP A 57 6.52 11.90 11.75
N LEU A 58 5.89 12.14 12.90
CA LEU A 58 4.76 11.35 13.37
C LEU A 58 3.58 11.43 12.40
N LEU A 59 3.18 12.64 12.01
CA LEU A 59 2.09 12.85 11.05
C LEU A 59 2.31 12.10 9.74
N PHE A 60 3.48 12.26 9.12
CA PHE A 60 3.73 11.63 7.82
C PHE A 60 3.94 10.12 7.90
N ARG A 61 4.51 9.61 9.00
CA ARG A 61 4.55 8.17 9.26
C ARG A 61 3.14 7.59 9.37
N GLU A 62 2.30 8.18 10.18
CA GLU A 62 0.93 7.70 10.36
C GLU A 62 0.07 7.87 9.10
N ALA A 63 0.28 8.93 8.33
CA ALA A 63 -0.39 9.11 7.04
C ALA A 63 -0.01 8.02 6.03
N PHE A 64 1.26 7.64 6.01
CA PHE A 64 1.72 6.53 5.19
C PHE A 64 1.09 5.21 5.63
N GLU A 65 1.18 4.88 6.91
CA GLU A 65 0.61 3.65 7.48
C GLU A 65 -0.91 3.57 7.22
N TRP A 66 -1.62 4.69 7.41
CA TRP A 66 -3.03 4.81 7.11
C TRP A 66 -3.32 4.56 5.62
N SER A 67 -2.58 5.18 4.71
CA SER A 67 -2.80 5.02 3.27
C SER A 67 -2.60 3.59 2.77
N ILE A 68 -1.59 2.87 3.30
CA ILE A 68 -1.37 1.45 3.02
C ILE A 68 -2.48 0.59 3.63
N GLY A 69 -2.88 0.88 4.88
CA GLY A 69 -3.98 0.17 5.54
C GLY A 69 -5.30 0.26 4.77
N GLU A 70 -5.66 1.46 4.28
CA GLU A 70 -6.84 1.68 3.44
C GLU A 70 -6.78 0.89 2.13
N LEU A 71 -5.62 0.89 1.49
CA LEU A 71 -5.39 0.15 0.26
C LEU A 71 -5.60 -1.36 0.49
N ILE A 72 -4.96 -1.93 1.52
CA ILE A 72 -5.09 -3.34 1.88
C ILE A 72 -6.51 -3.71 2.30
N ALA A 73 -7.19 -2.85 3.07
CA ALA A 73 -8.58 -3.07 3.49
C ALA A 73 -9.53 -3.12 2.28
N ARG A 74 -9.35 -2.22 1.33
CA ARG A 74 -10.11 -2.19 0.07
C ARG A 74 -9.92 -3.48 -0.72
N TRP A 75 -8.69 -3.97 -0.85
CA TRP A 75 -8.41 -5.22 -1.54
C TRP A 75 -8.95 -6.46 -0.83
N ARG A 76 -8.82 -6.52 0.49
CA ARG A 76 -9.42 -7.61 1.26
C ARG A 76 -10.93 -7.68 0.99
N LYS A 77 -11.60 -6.54 0.92
CA LYS A 77 -13.04 -6.45 0.64
C LYS A 77 -13.37 -6.87 -0.81
N GLY A 78 -12.63 -6.39 -1.80
CA GLY A 78 -12.85 -6.70 -3.22
C GLY A 78 -12.55 -8.15 -3.56
N ALA A 79 -11.47 -8.70 -3.03
CA ALA A 79 -11.02 -10.06 -3.31
C ALA A 79 -11.80 -11.14 -2.52
N SER A 80 -12.47 -10.80 -1.42
CA SER A 80 -13.13 -11.78 -0.55
C SER A 80 -14.32 -12.50 -1.20
N ALA A 81 -14.95 -11.91 -2.20
CA ALA A 81 -16.09 -12.47 -2.91
C ALA A 81 -15.70 -13.46 -4.03
N GLU A 82 -14.46 -13.46 -4.48
CA GLU A 82 -13.98 -14.33 -5.56
C GLU A 82 -13.49 -15.67 -4.97
N PRO A 83 -14.14 -16.80 -5.29
CA PRO A 83 -13.77 -18.11 -4.74
C PRO A 83 -12.50 -18.69 -5.35
N ASP A 84 -12.18 -18.36 -6.60
CA ASP A 84 -11.00 -18.87 -7.29
C ASP A 84 -9.74 -18.14 -6.86
N PRO A 85 -8.72 -18.83 -6.29
CA PRO A 85 -7.51 -18.19 -5.77
C PRO A 85 -6.72 -17.45 -6.83
N TRP A 86 -6.64 -17.98 -8.07
CA TRP A 86 -5.91 -17.32 -9.14
C TRP A 86 -6.65 -16.05 -9.61
N ARG A 87 -7.95 -16.15 -9.82
CA ARG A 87 -8.79 -14.99 -10.14
C ARG A 87 -8.71 -13.90 -9.07
N ARG A 88 -8.71 -14.31 -7.79
CA ARG A 88 -8.53 -13.39 -6.67
C ARG A 88 -7.21 -12.64 -6.77
N PHE A 89 -6.13 -13.34 -7.10
CA PHE A 89 -4.83 -12.72 -7.31
C PHE A 89 -4.81 -11.80 -8.55
N GLU A 90 -5.42 -12.21 -9.67
CA GLU A 90 -5.56 -11.36 -10.86
C GLU A 90 -6.30 -10.06 -10.56
N LEU A 91 -7.42 -10.12 -9.83
CA LEU A 91 -8.19 -8.94 -9.43
C LEU A 91 -7.35 -7.99 -8.57
N LEU A 92 -6.59 -8.54 -7.61
CA LEU A 92 -5.67 -7.76 -6.79
C LEU A 92 -4.64 -7.00 -7.64
N VAL A 93 -4.01 -7.69 -8.57
CA VAL A 93 -2.98 -7.09 -9.44
C VAL A 93 -3.59 -6.06 -10.39
N ARG A 94 -4.79 -6.33 -10.91
CA ARG A 94 -5.52 -5.38 -11.78
C ARG A 94 -5.91 -4.11 -11.03
N GLU A 95 -6.41 -4.22 -9.82
CA GLU A 95 -6.74 -3.04 -9.00
C GLU A 95 -5.50 -2.16 -8.75
N LEU A 96 -4.33 -2.78 -8.58
CA LEU A 96 -3.06 -2.06 -8.48
C LEU A 96 -2.66 -1.38 -9.79
N ALA A 97 -2.74 -2.12 -10.90
CA ALA A 97 -2.27 -1.65 -12.20
C ALA A 97 -3.18 -0.56 -12.77
N ASP A 98 -4.50 -0.69 -12.58
CA ASP A 98 -5.52 0.20 -13.14
C ASP A 98 -5.78 1.43 -12.24
N ASP A 99 -4.97 1.63 -11.19
CA ASP A 99 -5.03 2.83 -10.37
C ASP A 99 -4.78 4.08 -11.25
N PRO A 100 -5.72 5.02 -11.35
CA PRO A 100 -5.56 6.23 -12.15
C PRO A 100 -4.36 7.08 -11.73
N ASP A 101 -3.90 6.93 -10.50
CA ASP A 101 -2.73 7.58 -9.93
C ASP A 101 -1.55 6.63 -9.74
N LEU A 102 -1.44 5.57 -10.55
CA LEU A 102 -0.42 4.53 -10.47
C LEU A 102 1.00 5.11 -10.26
N GLN A 103 1.41 6.06 -11.08
CA GLN A 103 2.74 6.68 -10.98
C GLN A 103 2.95 7.36 -9.62
N ARG A 104 1.96 8.12 -9.15
CA ARG A 104 2.02 8.80 -7.86
C ARG A 104 2.08 7.82 -6.70
N ARG A 105 1.28 6.75 -6.73
CA ARG A 105 1.29 5.69 -5.73
C ARG A 105 2.66 5.01 -5.66
N CYS A 106 3.21 4.61 -6.80
CA CYS A 106 4.53 4.00 -6.90
C CYS A 106 5.64 4.94 -6.41
N ALA A 107 5.58 6.22 -6.79
CA ALA A 107 6.54 7.23 -6.34
C ALA A 107 6.48 7.43 -4.82
N THR A 108 5.28 7.46 -4.23
CA THR A 108 5.09 7.59 -2.76
C THR A 108 5.70 6.40 -2.03
N TRP A 109 5.45 5.18 -2.48
CA TRP A 109 6.04 3.96 -1.90
C TRP A 109 7.56 3.97 -1.97
N THR A 110 8.10 4.22 -3.17
CA THR A 110 9.55 4.26 -3.41
C THR A 110 10.24 5.32 -2.57
N GLU A 111 9.68 6.53 -2.49
CA GLU A 111 10.20 7.63 -1.67
C GLU A 111 10.18 7.28 -0.18
N PHE A 112 9.11 6.64 0.30
CA PHE A 112 9.03 6.23 1.70
C PHE A 112 10.07 5.17 2.05
N CYS A 113 10.26 4.16 1.20
CA CYS A 113 11.30 3.14 1.34
C CYS A 113 12.71 3.77 1.34
N ALA A 114 12.97 4.68 0.41
CA ALA A 114 14.25 5.40 0.32
C ALA A 114 14.50 6.27 1.57
N SER A 115 13.46 6.93 2.09
CA SER A 115 13.54 7.70 3.33
C SER A 115 13.80 6.82 4.54
N ALA A 116 13.17 5.65 4.64
CA ALA A 116 13.38 4.67 5.72
C ALA A 116 14.80 4.09 5.74
N ALA A 117 15.49 4.03 4.59
CA ALA A 117 16.88 3.62 4.53
C ALA A 117 17.79 4.58 5.33
N ARG A 118 17.46 5.88 5.35
CA ARG A 118 18.21 6.93 6.06
C ARG A 118 17.66 7.28 7.45
N ARG A 119 16.40 6.88 7.73
CA ARG A 119 15.64 7.26 8.94
C ARG A 119 15.10 6.03 9.64
N PRO A 120 15.77 5.56 10.72
CA PRO A 120 15.37 4.35 11.44
C PRO A 120 13.92 4.39 11.93
N GLU A 121 13.40 5.56 12.31
CA GLU A 121 12.04 5.77 12.81
C GLU A 121 10.94 5.45 11.78
N LEU A 122 11.25 5.43 10.48
CA LEU A 122 10.32 5.07 9.41
C LEU A 122 10.32 3.57 9.07
N ARG A 123 11.34 2.82 9.52
CA ARG A 123 11.51 1.39 9.18
C ARG A 123 10.37 0.52 9.65
N ASP A 124 9.78 0.86 10.79
CA ASP A 124 8.65 0.11 11.35
C ASP A 124 7.41 0.21 10.46
N GLY A 125 7.16 1.37 9.86
CA GLY A 125 6.07 1.55 8.90
C GLY A 125 6.27 0.72 7.63
N VAL A 126 7.48 0.74 7.05
CA VAL A 126 7.82 -0.10 5.89
C VAL A 126 7.68 -1.58 6.22
N ARG A 127 8.18 -2.01 7.39
CA ARG A 127 8.10 -3.40 7.82
C ARG A 127 6.65 -3.87 7.97
N ARG A 128 5.78 -3.05 8.59
CA ARG A 128 4.35 -3.36 8.71
C ARG A 128 3.67 -3.45 7.35
N ALA A 129 3.91 -2.49 6.47
CA ALA A 129 3.35 -2.51 5.13
C ALA A 129 3.74 -3.79 4.35
N HIS A 130 5.02 -4.17 4.36
CA HIS A 130 5.47 -5.42 3.76
C HIS A 130 4.87 -6.65 4.42
N GLN A 131 4.68 -6.66 5.74
CA GLN A 131 4.06 -7.76 6.46
C GLN A 131 2.59 -7.92 6.07
N ASP A 132 1.82 -6.84 6.05
CA ASP A 132 0.40 -6.85 5.68
C ASP A 132 0.20 -7.34 4.23
N TRP A 133 1.05 -6.87 3.31
CA TRP A 133 1.08 -7.34 1.93
C TRP A 133 1.40 -8.83 1.84
N ARG A 134 2.44 -9.25 2.56
CA ARG A 134 2.84 -10.65 2.59
C ARG A 134 1.70 -11.53 3.11
N GLU A 135 1.04 -11.15 4.20
CA GLU A 135 -0.08 -11.89 4.76
C GLU A 135 -1.25 -12.01 3.76
N LEU A 136 -1.57 -10.92 3.05
CA LEU A 136 -2.61 -10.91 2.03
C LEU A 136 -2.30 -11.89 0.89
N VAL A 137 -1.11 -11.82 0.30
CA VAL A 137 -0.70 -12.66 -0.82
C VAL A 137 -0.50 -14.11 -0.38
N LEU A 138 0.04 -14.32 0.83
CA LEU A 138 0.22 -15.67 1.40
C LEU A 138 -1.12 -16.37 1.60
N GLY A 139 -2.13 -15.68 2.12
CA GLY A 139 -3.48 -16.25 2.28
C GLY A 139 -4.10 -16.70 0.96
N ILE A 140 -3.87 -15.94 -0.13
CA ILE A 140 -4.29 -16.35 -1.47
C ILE A 140 -3.51 -17.59 -1.94
N ALA A 141 -2.17 -17.58 -1.75
CA ALA A 141 -1.32 -18.69 -2.16
C ALA A 141 -1.66 -19.99 -1.42
N GLU A 142 -1.84 -19.92 -0.09
CA GLU A 142 -2.22 -21.07 0.73
C GLU A 142 -3.60 -21.63 0.34
N SER A 143 -4.58 -20.75 0.05
CA SER A 143 -5.88 -21.19 -0.42
C SER A 143 -5.79 -21.89 -1.78
N GLY A 144 -4.91 -21.43 -2.67
CA GLY A 144 -4.64 -22.07 -3.96
C GLY A 144 -3.97 -23.42 -3.84
N VAL A 145 -3.02 -23.55 -2.92
CA VAL A 145 -2.38 -24.85 -2.61
C VAL A 145 -3.38 -25.83 -2.01
N ALA A 146 -4.18 -25.39 -1.05
CA ALA A 146 -5.22 -26.24 -0.43
C ALA A 146 -6.28 -26.70 -1.43
N ALA A 147 -6.61 -25.87 -2.42
CA ALA A 147 -7.53 -26.23 -3.50
C ALA A 147 -6.87 -27.08 -4.62
N GLY A 148 -5.57 -27.36 -4.54
CA GLY A 148 -4.82 -28.11 -5.58
C GLY A 148 -4.62 -27.31 -6.88
N LYS A 149 -4.92 -26.01 -6.90
CA LYS A 149 -4.74 -25.13 -8.06
C LYS A 149 -3.35 -24.55 -8.17
N PHE A 150 -2.60 -24.50 -7.07
CA PHE A 150 -1.22 -24.05 -7.04
C PHE A 150 -0.31 -25.18 -6.59
N VAL A 151 0.81 -25.32 -7.29
CA VAL A 151 1.91 -26.24 -6.94
C VAL A 151 3.22 -25.45 -6.99
N PRO A 152 3.53 -24.71 -5.92
CA PRO A 152 4.67 -23.82 -5.89
C PRO A 152 5.98 -24.57 -6.19
N VAL A 153 6.82 -23.96 -7.04
CA VAL A 153 8.13 -24.55 -7.45
C VAL A 153 9.22 -24.35 -6.39
N VAL A 154 8.93 -23.51 -5.40
CA VAL A 154 9.76 -23.24 -4.21
C VAL A 154 8.84 -23.20 -2.98
N PRO A 155 9.36 -23.21 -1.74
CA PRO A 155 8.50 -23.03 -0.57
C PRO A 155 7.54 -21.84 -0.72
N THR A 156 6.26 -22.00 -0.35
CA THR A 156 5.20 -21.00 -0.59
C THR A 156 5.57 -19.60 -0.11
N ASP A 157 6.24 -19.49 1.05
CA ASP A 157 6.70 -18.20 1.56
C ASP A 157 7.75 -17.55 0.64
N VAL A 158 8.64 -18.35 0.05
CA VAL A 158 9.64 -17.87 -0.93
C VAL A 158 8.96 -17.42 -2.21
N ALA A 159 7.98 -18.19 -2.71
CA ALA A 159 7.19 -17.81 -3.87
C ALA A 159 6.47 -16.46 -3.66
N VAL A 160 5.83 -16.28 -2.50
CA VAL A 160 5.17 -15.01 -2.12
C VAL A 160 6.17 -13.86 -2.07
N ARG A 161 7.34 -14.04 -1.45
CA ARG A 161 8.40 -13.01 -1.42
C ARG A 161 8.90 -12.65 -2.82
N SER A 162 8.99 -13.63 -3.72
CA SER A 162 9.38 -13.37 -5.12
C SER A 162 8.34 -12.52 -5.85
N VAL A 163 7.06 -12.77 -5.61
CA VAL A 163 5.97 -11.94 -6.16
C VAL A 163 6.04 -10.52 -5.62
N LEU A 164 6.25 -10.34 -4.31
CA LEU A 164 6.35 -9.01 -3.69
C LEU A 164 7.58 -8.25 -4.21
N ALA A 165 8.72 -8.93 -4.38
CA ALA A 165 9.90 -8.33 -4.98
C ALA A 165 9.66 -7.87 -6.43
N ALA A 166 8.83 -8.60 -7.19
CA ALA A 166 8.41 -8.17 -8.53
C ALA A 166 7.53 -6.93 -8.46
N VAL A 167 6.62 -6.83 -7.48
CA VAL A 167 5.79 -5.63 -7.24
C VAL A 167 6.69 -4.43 -6.94
N ASP A 168 7.62 -4.55 -5.99
CA ASP A 168 8.55 -3.48 -5.62
C ASP A 168 9.41 -3.04 -6.83
N GLY A 169 9.85 -3.99 -7.65
CA GLY A 169 10.59 -3.70 -8.89
C GLY A 169 9.76 -2.95 -9.91
N CYS A 170 8.48 -3.33 -10.07
CA CYS A 170 7.55 -2.63 -10.95
C CYS A 170 7.20 -1.23 -10.41
N ASP A 171 7.00 -1.09 -9.10
CA ASP A 171 6.77 0.21 -8.46
C ASP A 171 7.95 1.16 -8.72
N MET A 172 9.17 0.68 -8.56
CA MET A 172 10.37 1.48 -8.86
C MET A 172 10.45 1.86 -10.35
N ALA A 173 10.15 0.93 -11.26
CA ALA A 173 10.16 1.17 -12.69
C ALA A 173 9.14 2.23 -13.11
N VAL A 174 7.92 2.16 -12.59
CA VAL A 174 6.87 3.17 -12.83
C VAL A 174 7.28 4.51 -12.23
N ALA A 175 7.70 4.54 -10.96
CA ALA A 175 8.10 5.76 -10.27
C ALA A 175 9.24 6.52 -10.97
N SER A 176 10.22 5.78 -11.51
CA SER A 176 11.39 6.36 -12.21
C SER A 176 11.11 6.75 -13.66
N GLY A 177 9.92 6.49 -14.20
CA GLY A 177 9.58 6.84 -15.58
C GLY A 177 10.25 5.95 -16.62
N SER A 178 10.47 4.65 -16.32
CA SER A 178 11.07 3.68 -17.25
C SER A 178 10.21 3.33 -18.46
N GLY A 179 9.00 3.90 -18.57
CA GLY A 179 8.04 3.60 -19.62
C GLY A 179 7.10 2.43 -19.30
N MET A 180 7.18 1.85 -18.11
CA MET A 180 6.25 0.80 -17.67
C MET A 180 4.87 1.42 -17.38
N GLY A 181 3.86 1.04 -18.19
CA GLY A 181 2.46 1.37 -17.95
C GLY A 181 1.70 0.27 -17.23
N ALA A 182 0.40 0.46 -17.02
CA ALA A 182 -0.50 -0.44 -16.30
C ALA A 182 -0.44 -1.90 -16.83
N GLU A 183 -0.47 -2.09 -18.15
CA GLU A 183 -0.40 -3.43 -18.75
C GLU A 183 0.92 -4.13 -18.46
N GLY A 184 2.06 -3.43 -18.61
CA GLY A 184 3.39 -3.97 -18.31
C GLY A 184 3.54 -4.31 -16.83
N TYR A 185 3.03 -3.46 -15.96
CA TYR A 185 2.98 -3.67 -14.51
C TYR A 185 2.23 -4.96 -14.16
N ALA A 186 1.00 -5.11 -14.65
CA ALA A 186 0.21 -6.31 -14.40
C ALA A 186 0.85 -7.56 -15.01
N ALA A 187 1.32 -7.47 -16.25
CA ALA A 187 1.91 -8.62 -16.96
C ALA A 187 3.12 -9.21 -16.23
N VAL A 188 4.05 -8.36 -15.76
CA VAL A 188 5.25 -8.82 -15.03
C VAL A 188 4.86 -9.52 -13.74
N ILE A 189 3.96 -8.93 -12.94
CA ILE A 189 3.56 -9.50 -11.65
C ILE A 189 2.80 -10.81 -11.85
N LEU A 190 1.84 -10.86 -12.78
CA LEU A 190 1.06 -12.07 -13.06
C LEU A 190 1.94 -13.19 -13.63
N ALA A 191 2.86 -12.89 -14.54
CA ALA A 191 3.78 -13.88 -15.07
C ALA A 191 4.70 -14.45 -13.99
N THR A 192 5.24 -13.59 -13.12
CA THR A 192 6.06 -14.01 -11.99
C THR A 192 5.26 -14.90 -11.05
N ALA A 193 4.06 -14.47 -10.64
CA ALA A 193 3.23 -15.24 -9.72
C ALA A 193 2.83 -16.60 -10.32
N ARG A 194 2.41 -16.64 -11.59
CA ARG A 194 2.05 -17.88 -12.29
C ARG A 194 3.22 -18.87 -12.29
N SER A 195 4.44 -18.37 -12.55
CA SER A 195 5.65 -19.18 -12.59
C SER A 195 6.01 -19.74 -11.22
N VAL A 196 6.10 -18.88 -10.18
CA VAL A 196 6.61 -19.33 -8.85
C VAL A 196 5.56 -20.08 -8.03
N LEU A 197 4.26 -19.74 -8.20
CA LEU A 197 3.16 -20.46 -7.55
C LEU A 197 2.77 -21.74 -8.29
N GLY A 198 3.25 -21.96 -9.52
CA GLY A 198 2.94 -23.16 -10.30
C GLY A 198 1.43 -23.30 -10.53
N VAL A 199 0.80 -22.24 -11.03
CA VAL A 199 -0.65 -22.17 -11.27
C VAL A 199 -1.04 -23.20 -12.32
N ARG A 200 -2.01 -24.05 -11.98
CA ARG A 200 -2.61 -25.02 -12.88
C ARG A 200 -3.93 -24.48 -13.44
N ASP A 201 -4.11 -24.71 -14.74
CA ASP A 201 -5.40 -24.38 -15.42
C ASP A 201 -6.50 -25.32 -15.01
#